data_b4f52379bdf17105abec94eda5c97db2
#
_entry.id   b4f52379bdf17105abec94eda5c97db2
#
_cell.length_a   1.000
_cell.length_b   1.000
_cell.length_c   1.000
_cell.angle_alpha   90.00
_cell.angle_beta   90.00
_cell.angle_gamma   90.00
#
_symmetry.space_group_name_H-M   'P 1'
#
loop_
_entity.id
_entity.type
_entity.pdbx_description
1 polymer ?
#
loop_
_entity_poly.entity_id
_entity_poly.type
_entity_poly.pdbx_seq_one_letter_code
_entity_poly.pdbx_strand_id
1 'polypeptide(L)'
;MFLAEQLSNFYPDIQDKRFISNFAVYHQRYSTNTFPTWSLAQPFRVIAHNGEINTLKGNKNWMEAHEPRMIHASYDKDIDDLKPIIDRTASDSAALDSTIELLVRTKRSLPMAKLMTIPEAFAHRRDFPKKLKDLYTYANAVMESWDGPAAICGCHDQWAIAGMDRNGLRPLRYTLTNDFLITGSETGMVEIDEAEILERGRVGPGQMIAVNFKAVSYTHLTLPTILLV
;
A
#
# COMPACT_ATOMS: atom_id res chain seq x y z
N MET A 1 20.81 -1.03 -14.16
CA MET A 1 19.73 -0.02 -14.17
C MET A 1 19.30 0.18 -15.60
N PHE A 2 18.01 0.32 -15.85
CA PHE A 2 17.43 0.57 -17.17
C PHE A 2 16.69 1.91 -17.13
N LEU A 3 16.66 2.60 -18.24
CA LEU A 3 15.71 3.67 -18.47
C LEU A 3 14.35 3.05 -18.75
N ALA A 4 13.26 3.79 -18.50
CA ALA A 4 11.89 3.27 -18.68
C ALA A 4 11.64 2.75 -20.11
N GLU A 5 12.15 3.44 -21.11
CA GLU A 5 12.08 3.07 -22.52
C GLU A 5 12.84 1.79 -22.89
N GLN A 6 13.74 1.34 -22.05
CA GLN A 6 14.52 0.11 -22.27
C GLN A 6 13.85 -1.14 -21.70
N LEU A 7 12.83 -0.96 -20.83
CA LEU A 7 12.18 -2.07 -20.14
C LEU A 7 11.55 -3.08 -21.09
N SER A 8 10.84 -2.62 -22.09
CA SER A 8 10.19 -3.49 -23.09
C SER A 8 11.17 -4.26 -23.95
N ASN A 9 12.37 -3.70 -24.18
CA ASN A 9 13.43 -4.38 -24.91
C ASN A 9 14.13 -5.44 -24.04
N PHE A 10 14.22 -5.21 -22.75
CA PHE A 10 14.85 -6.13 -21.81
C PHE A 10 13.91 -7.24 -21.35
N TYR A 11 12.62 -6.92 -21.20
CA TYR A 11 11.56 -7.87 -20.87
C TYR A 11 10.57 -7.99 -22.04
N PRO A 12 10.87 -8.80 -23.06
CA PRO A 12 10.05 -8.89 -24.26
C PRO A 12 8.65 -9.46 -24.02
N ASP A 13 8.46 -10.19 -22.95
CA ASP A 13 7.16 -10.68 -22.50
C ASP A 13 6.16 -9.55 -22.18
N ILE A 14 6.62 -8.36 -21.80
CA ILE A 14 5.75 -7.17 -21.63
C ILE A 14 5.08 -6.77 -22.96
N GLN A 15 5.73 -7.06 -24.09
CA GLN A 15 5.19 -6.78 -25.43
C GLN A 15 4.32 -7.92 -25.97
N ASP A 16 4.25 -9.07 -25.30
CA ASP A 16 3.44 -10.20 -25.74
C ASP A 16 1.96 -9.88 -25.57
N LYS A 17 1.17 -10.01 -26.64
CA LYS A 17 -0.28 -9.75 -26.64
C LYS A 17 -1.07 -10.62 -25.64
N ARG A 18 -0.48 -11.71 -25.18
CA ARG A 18 -1.06 -12.59 -24.16
C ARG A 18 -0.83 -12.06 -22.73
N PHE A 19 0.09 -11.11 -22.56
CA PHE A 19 0.35 -10.47 -21.28
C PHE A 19 -0.73 -9.44 -21.01
N ILE A 20 -1.85 -9.91 -20.44
CA ILE A 20 -3.03 -9.09 -20.11
C ILE A 20 -3.11 -8.96 -18.59
N SER A 21 -3.30 -7.74 -18.08
CA SER A 21 -3.48 -7.47 -16.67
C SER A 21 -4.55 -6.40 -16.45
N ASN A 22 -5.33 -6.55 -15.38
CA ASN A 22 -6.32 -5.57 -14.95
C ASN A 22 -5.69 -4.40 -14.17
N PHE A 23 -4.43 -4.49 -13.81
CA PHE A 23 -3.72 -3.44 -13.08
C PHE A 23 -2.22 -3.47 -13.37
N ALA A 24 -1.56 -2.36 -13.11
CA ALA A 24 -0.11 -2.25 -13.06
C ALA A 24 0.30 -1.40 -11.85
N VAL A 25 1.25 -1.88 -11.08
CA VAL A 25 1.93 -1.11 -10.03
C VAL A 25 3.39 -0.99 -10.43
N TYR A 26 3.92 0.20 -10.50
CA TYR A 26 5.31 0.42 -10.87
C TYR A 26 5.96 1.53 -10.05
N HIS A 27 7.28 1.52 -9.97
CA HIS A 27 8.08 2.52 -9.29
C HIS A 27 9.39 2.75 -10.03
N GLN A 28 9.80 4.01 -10.19
CA GLN A 28 10.98 4.33 -10.99
C GLN A 28 12.31 4.16 -10.25
N ARG A 29 12.30 4.05 -8.92
CA ARG A 29 13.52 4.09 -8.12
C ARG A 29 13.54 2.99 -7.06
N TYR A 30 14.74 2.71 -6.57
CA TYR A 30 14.97 1.94 -5.35
C TYR A 30 14.58 2.75 -4.10
N SER A 31 14.50 2.07 -2.95
CA SER A 31 14.41 2.74 -1.64
C SER A 31 15.56 3.73 -1.45
N THR A 32 15.25 4.91 -0.95
CA THR A 32 16.24 5.90 -0.57
C THR A 32 17.00 5.48 0.70
N ASN A 33 18.18 6.05 0.93
CA ASN A 33 19.00 5.80 2.13
C ASN A 33 19.48 4.35 2.30
N THR A 34 19.43 3.53 1.25
CA THR A 34 19.94 2.16 1.24
C THR A 34 20.83 1.93 0.05
N PHE A 35 21.74 0.94 0.16
CA PHE A 35 22.53 0.50 -0.99
C PHE A 35 21.60 -0.21 -1.98
N PRO A 36 21.61 0.14 -3.27
CA PRO A 36 20.71 -0.45 -4.25
C PRO A 36 20.98 -1.95 -4.44
N THR A 37 19.98 -2.76 -4.14
CA THR A 37 19.99 -4.20 -4.36
C THR A 37 18.68 -4.62 -5.00
N TRP A 38 18.65 -5.78 -5.66
CA TRP A 38 17.42 -6.28 -6.28
C TRP A 38 16.30 -6.50 -5.27
N SER A 39 16.62 -6.91 -4.05
CA SER A 39 15.65 -7.12 -2.98
C SER A 39 14.99 -5.82 -2.50
N LEU A 40 15.60 -4.66 -2.77
CA LEU A 40 15.08 -3.34 -2.43
C LEU A 40 14.51 -2.59 -3.63
N ALA A 41 14.43 -3.24 -4.79
CA ALA A 41 13.72 -2.69 -5.94
C ALA A 41 12.21 -2.69 -5.68
N GLN A 42 11.55 -1.62 -6.09
CA GLN A 42 10.10 -1.49 -5.98
C GLN A 42 9.41 -1.69 -7.34
N PRO A 43 8.18 -2.19 -7.39
CA PRO A 43 7.34 -2.62 -6.27
C PRO A 43 7.91 -3.82 -5.54
N PHE A 44 7.65 -3.91 -4.24
CA PHE A 44 7.93 -5.10 -3.44
C PHE A 44 6.90 -6.21 -3.74
N ARG A 45 6.57 -7.05 -2.74
CA ARG A 45 5.62 -8.15 -2.94
C ARG A 45 4.17 -7.69 -2.98
N VAL A 46 3.83 -6.64 -2.24
CA VAL A 46 2.46 -6.14 -2.10
C VAL A 46 2.36 -4.67 -2.45
N ILE A 47 3.35 -3.85 -2.06
CA ILE A 47 3.27 -2.40 -2.21
C ILE A 47 4.46 -1.79 -2.96
N ALA A 48 4.21 -0.59 -3.49
CA ALA A 48 5.21 0.41 -3.81
C ALA A 48 5.01 1.63 -2.91
N HIS A 49 6.09 2.21 -2.43
CA HIS A 49 6.09 3.30 -1.46
C HIS A 49 6.97 4.45 -1.93
N ASN A 50 6.40 5.64 -1.98
CA ASN A 50 7.14 6.88 -2.17
C ASN A 50 7.04 7.73 -0.90
N GLY A 51 8.13 7.79 -0.15
CA GLY A 51 8.19 8.52 1.11
C GLY A 51 9.30 8.02 2.03
N GLU A 52 9.11 8.21 3.32
CA GLU A 52 10.06 7.84 4.34
C GLU A 52 9.34 7.58 5.68
N ILE A 53 9.44 6.39 6.20
CA ILE A 53 8.82 6.02 7.48
C ILE A 53 9.76 6.40 8.63
N ASN A 54 9.34 7.37 9.43
CA ASN A 54 10.14 7.89 10.54
C ASN A 54 10.16 6.96 11.76
N THR A 55 9.14 6.14 11.94
CA THR A 55 8.99 5.26 13.10
C THR A 55 9.62 3.89 12.95
N LEU A 56 10.37 3.65 11.86
CA LEU A 56 10.92 2.36 11.46
C LEU A 56 11.58 1.56 12.60
N LYS A 57 12.44 2.21 13.40
CA LYS A 57 13.14 1.53 14.50
C LYS A 57 12.16 0.98 15.54
N GLY A 58 11.17 1.78 15.90
CA GLY A 58 10.11 1.35 16.83
C GLY A 58 9.28 0.22 16.24
N ASN A 59 8.87 0.34 14.98
CA ASN A 59 8.06 -0.68 14.31
C ASN A 59 8.80 -2.03 14.21
N LYS A 60 10.10 -2.02 13.89
CA LYS A 60 10.92 -3.25 13.89
C LYS A 60 10.98 -3.90 15.27
N ASN A 61 11.25 -3.12 16.31
CA ASN A 61 11.34 -3.62 17.69
C ASN A 61 10.00 -4.21 18.17
N TRP A 62 8.89 -3.56 17.83
CA TRP A 62 7.56 -4.06 18.17
C TRP A 62 7.22 -5.35 17.42
N MET A 63 7.53 -5.43 16.13
CA MET A 63 7.34 -6.66 15.37
C MET A 63 8.13 -7.83 16.00
N GLU A 64 9.40 -7.61 16.34
CA GLU A 64 10.23 -8.61 17.03
C GLU A 64 9.63 -9.02 18.38
N ALA A 65 9.00 -8.08 19.12
CA ALA A 65 8.31 -8.39 20.38
C ALA A 65 6.99 -9.17 20.19
N HIS A 66 6.33 -9.03 19.04
CA HIS A 66 5.13 -9.79 18.71
C HIS A 66 5.42 -11.22 18.24
N GLU A 67 6.52 -11.44 17.54
CA GLU A 67 6.87 -12.72 16.90
C GLU A 67 6.76 -13.94 17.83
N PRO A 68 7.21 -13.93 19.10
CA PRO A 68 7.10 -15.08 19.99
C PRO A 68 5.67 -15.51 20.31
N ARG A 69 4.69 -14.59 20.12
CA ARG A 69 3.27 -14.82 20.44
C ARG A 69 2.41 -14.99 19.19
N MET A 70 3.01 -14.99 18.01
CA MET A 70 2.27 -15.13 16.76
C MET A 70 1.72 -16.53 16.63
N ILE A 71 0.40 -16.61 16.41
CA ILE A 71 -0.34 -17.85 16.16
C ILE A 71 -1.31 -17.57 15.01
N HIS A 72 -1.35 -18.47 14.03
CA HIS A 72 -2.32 -18.38 12.95
C HIS A 72 -2.67 -19.77 12.40
N ALA A 73 -3.95 -20.08 12.29
CA ALA A 73 -4.42 -21.40 11.86
C ALA A 73 -3.93 -21.86 10.47
N SER A 74 -3.60 -20.91 9.58
CA SER A 74 -3.08 -21.25 8.24
C SER A 74 -1.61 -21.68 8.24
N TYR A 75 -0.85 -21.35 9.27
CA TYR A 75 0.58 -21.65 9.36
C TYR A 75 0.91 -22.64 10.45
N ASP A 76 0.06 -22.75 11.49
CA ASP A 76 0.20 -23.71 12.58
C ASP A 76 1.67 -23.90 13.03
N LYS A 77 2.21 -25.12 12.84
CA LYS A 77 3.59 -25.47 13.17
C LYS A 77 4.65 -24.77 12.33
N ASP A 78 4.31 -24.26 11.17
CA ASP A 78 5.23 -23.63 10.23
C ASP A 78 5.36 -22.10 10.46
N ILE A 79 4.70 -21.56 11.51
CA ILE A 79 4.74 -20.12 11.83
C ILE A 79 6.16 -19.64 12.12
N ASP A 80 7.03 -20.50 12.66
CA ASP A 80 8.41 -20.15 12.99
C ASP A 80 9.29 -19.98 11.74
N ASP A 81 8.94 -20.60 10.62
CA ASP A 81 9.65 -20.46 9.35
C ASP A 81 9.45 -19.07 8.72
N LEU A 82 8.43 -18.33 9.18
CA LEU A 82 8.17 -16.95 8.73
C LEU A 82 9.02 -15.90 9.49
N LYS A 83 9.70 -16.29 10.56
CA LYS A 83 10.44 -15.37 11.42
C LYS A 83 11.92 -15.27 11.01
N PRO A 84 12.52 -14.08 11.05
CA PRO A 84 11.91 -12.81 11.41
C PRO A 84 10.99 -12.29 10.29
N ILE A 85 9.84 -11.72 10.66
CA ILE A 85 8.89 -11.13 9.70
C ILE A 85 9.53 -9.96 8.96
N ILE A 86 10.28 -9.13 9.69
CA ILE A 86 11.02 -8.01 9.12
C ILE A 86 12.52 -8.32 9.21
N ASP A 87 13.19 -8.38 8.05
CA ASP A 87 14.64 -8.43 8.02
C ASP A 87 15.24 -7.20 8.71
N ARG A 88 16.23 -7.40 9.57
CA ARG A 88 16.88 -6.32 10.31
C ARG A 88 17.54 -5.28 9.41
N THR A 89 17.99 -5.70 8.22
CA THR A 89 18.62 -4.84 7.22
C THR A 89 17.64 -4.20 6.24
N ALA A 90 16.35 -4.55 6.34
CA ALA A 90 15.33 -4.02 5.44
C ALA A 90 15.25 -2.49 5.50
N SER A 91 15.01 -1.87 4.35
CA SER A 91 14.63 -0.46 4.28
C SER A 91 13.29 -0.23 4.99
N ASP A 92 12.92 1.02 5.19
CA ASP A 92 11.62 1.39 5.73
C ASP A 92 10.46 0.85 4.88
N SER A 93 10.56 1.02 3.57
CA SER A 93 9.56 0.55 2.60
C SER A 93 9.47 -0.98 2.57
N ALA A 94 10.61 -1.69 2.59
CA ALA A 94 10.63 -3.15 2.59
C ALA A 94 10.09 -3.71 3.92
N ALA A 95 10.38 -3.07 5.04
CA ALA A 95 9.85 -3.46 6.34
C ALA A 95 8.33 -3.27 6.43
N LEU A 96 7.82 -2.17 5.89
CA LEU A 96 6.38 -1.92 5.78
C LEU A 96 5.71 -2.96 4.87
N ASP A 97 6.32 -3.28 3.71
CA ASP A 97 5.81 -4.31 2.80
C ASP A 97 5.70 -5.67 3.48
N SER A 98 6.75 -6.10 4.20
CA SER A 98 6.73 -7.37 4.95
C SER A 98 5.61 -7.41 5.99
N THR A 99 5.35 -6.29 6.67
CA THR A 99 4.26 -6.18 7.65
C THR A 99 2.90 -6.25 6.98
N ILE A 100 2.70 -5.54 5.88
CA ILE A 100 1.46 -5.59 5.11
C ILE A 100 1.27 -6.99 4.50
N GLU A 101 2.33 -7.62 3.97
CA GLU A 101 2.28 -8.99 3.47
C GLU A 101 1.81 -9.96 4.54
N LEU A 102 2.37 -9.91 5.75
CA LEU A 102 1.90 -10.72 6.87
C LEU A 102 0.39 -10.56 7.11
N LEU A 103 -0.09 -9.32 7.15
CA LEU A 103 -1.50 -9.04 7.40
C LEU A 103 -2.41 -9.60 6.29
N VAL A 104 -2.05 -9.43 5.02
CA VAL A 104 -2.89 -9.93 3.91
C VAL A 104 -2.82 -11.45 3.78
N ARG A 105 -1.66 -12.07 4.04
CA ARG A 105 -1.51 -13.53 4.08
C ARG A 105 -2.28 -14.16 5.25
N THR A 106 -2.52 -13.40 6.32
CA THR A 106 -3.35 -13.82 7.46
C THR A 106 -4.83 -13.42 7.32
N LYS A 107 -5.33 -13.33 6.09
CA LYS A 107 -6.76 -13.13 5.73
C LYS A 107 -7.32 -11.71 5.93
N ARG A 108 -6.50 -10.72 6.15
CA ARG A 108 -6.96 -9.33 6.12
C ARG A 108 -6.99 -8.83 4.67
N SER A 109 -8.00 -8.05 4.31
CA SER A 109 -7.97 -7.38 2.99
C SER A 109 -6.87 -6.33 2.94
N LEU A 110 -6.34 -6.05 1.76
CA LEU A 110 -5.31 -5.03 1.59
C LEU A 110 -5.73 -3.63 2.10
N PRO A 111 -6.98 -3.15 1.86
CA PRO A 111 -7.46 -1.92 2.48
C PRO A 111 -7.40 -1.97 4.02
N MET A 112 -7.78 -3.09 4.64
CA MET A 112 -7.70 -3.26 6.09
C MET A 112 -6.25 -3.24 6.59
N ALA A 113 -5.34 -3.92 5.89
CA ALA A 113 -3.92 -3.92 6.24
C ALA A 113 -3.33 -2.50 6.22
N LYS A 114 -3.68 -1.70 5.19
CA LYS A 114 -3.29 -0.28 5.13
C LYS A 114 -3.87 0.51 6.30
N LEU A 115 -5.15 0.33 6.65
CA LEU A 115 -5.77 1.03 7.78
C LEU A 115 -5.12 0.69 9.11
N MET A 116 -4.70 -0.55 9.30
CA MET A 116 -4.05 -1.00 10.52
C MET A 116 -2.63 -0.46 10.66
N THR A 117 -1.90 -0.38 9.56
CA THR A 117 -0.50 0.08 9.56
C THR A 117 -0.38 1.59 9.48
N ILE A 118 -1.21 2.25 8.67
CA ILE A 118 -1.19 3.71 8.47
C ILE A 118 -2.60 4.24 8.69
N PRO A 119 -3.02 4.42 9.95
CA PRO A 119 -4.35 4.93 10.27
C PRO A 119 -4.47 6.42 9.93
N GLU A 120 -5.71 6.86 9.72
CA GLU A 120 -6.04 8.29 9.66
C GLU A 120 -5.87 8.95 11.04
N ALA A 121 -5.61 10.25 11.09
CA ALA A 121 -5.58 11.01 12.33
C ALA A 121 -7.01 11.21 12.87
N PHE A 122 -7.45 10.35 13.77
CA PHE A 122 -8.84 10.30 14.25
C PHE A 122 -9.01 10.78 15.70
N ALA A 123 -7.97 10.77 16.52
CA ALA A 123 -8.06 10.89 17.98
C ALA A 123 -8.73 12.20 18.44
N HIS A 124 -8.46 13.31 17.75
CA HIS A 124 -8.97 14.64 18.12
C HIS A 124 -10.13 15.13 17.25
N ARG A 125 -10.61 14.31 16.30
CA ARG A 125 -11.74 14.67 15.44
C ARG A 125 -13.06 14.38 16.14
N ARG A 126 -13.85 15.43 16.39
CA ARG A 126 -15.18 15.32 17.04
C ARG A 126 -16.25 14.73 16.11
N ASP A 127 -16.13 14.98 14.83
CA ASP A 127 -17.02 14.58 13.73
C ASP A 127 -16.71 13.19 13.19
N PHE A 128 -15.72 12.49 13.75
CA PHE A 128 -15.29 11.19 13.24
C PHE A 128 -16.30 10.10 13.61
N PRO A 129 -16.77 9.28 12.63
CA PRO A 129 -17.77 8.25 12.88
C PRO A 129 -17.33 7.27 13.97
N LYS A 130 -18.20 7.02 14.96
CA LYS A 130 -17.89 6.17 16.14
C LYS A 130 -17.36 4.78 15.72
N LYS A 131 -18.00 4.11 14.76
CA LYS A 131 -17.57 2.79 14.28
C LYS A 131 -16.14 2.78 13.75
N LEU A 132 -15.74 3.82 13.03
CA LEU A 132 -14.38 3.96 12.54
C LEU A 132 -13.39 4.25 13.65
N LYS A 133 -13.78 5.09 14.61
CA LYS A 133 -12.97 5.35 15.78
C LYS A 133 -12.71 4.08 16.59
N ASP A 134 -13.74 3.26 16.79
CA ASP A 134 -13.64 1.98 17.46
C ASP A 134 -12.70 1.01 16.68
N LEU A 135 -12.82 0.98 15.34
CA LEU A 135 -11.93 0.19 14.47
C LEU A 135 -10.47 0.62 14.59
N TYR A 136 -10.19 1.92 14.49
CA TYR A 136 -8.82 2.41 14.63
C TYR A 136 -8.25 2.21 16.05
N THR A 137 -9.11 2.32 17.08
CA THR A 137 -8.71 2.01 18.45
C THR A 137 -8.32 0.54 18.57
N TYR A 138 -9.10 -0.37 17.99
CA TYR A 138 -8.75 -1.78 17.92
C TYR A 138 -7.45 -1.99 17.11
N ALA A 139 -7.35 -1.41 15.94
CA ALA A 139 -6.17 -1.55 15.08
C ALA A 139 -4.89 -1.13 15.82
N ASN A 140 -4.91 0.02 16.50
CA ASN A 140 -3.76 0.52 17.27
C ASN A 140 -3.44 -0.32 18.52
N ALA A 141 -4.39 -1.13 19.00
CA ALA A 141 -4.14 -2.05 20.11
C ALA A 141 -3.45 -3.37 19.66
N VAL A 142 -3.56 -3.72 18.38
CA VAL A 142 -3.02 -4.97 17.83
C VAL A 142 -1.84 -4.78 16.88
N MET A 143 -1.63 -3.57 16.39
CA MET A 143 -0.55 -3.22 15.47
C MET A 143 -0.10 -1.78 15.71
N GLU A 144 1.18 -1.55 15.76
CA GLU A 144 1.75 -0.21 15.86
C GLU A 144 1.57 0.55 14.55
N SER A 145 1.19 1.82 14.67
CA SER A 145 1.11 2.67 13.48
C SER A 145 2.49 2.98 12.92
N TRP A 146 2.58 2.95 11.61
CA TRP A 146 3.72 3.37 10.83
C TRP A 146 3.53 4.84 10.43
N ASP A 147 4.46 5.70 10.79
CA ASP A 147 4.32 7.14 10.60
C ASP A 147 5.51 7.75 9.87
N GLY A 148 5.21 8.69 9.02
CA GLY A 148 6.13 9.39 8.15
C GLY A 148 5.47 9.75 6.83
N PRO A 149 6.11 10.60 5.99
CA PRO A 149 5.60 10.91 4.66
C PRO A 149 5.45 9.65 3.82
N ALA A 150 4.24 9.33 3.34
CA ALA A 150 4.02 8.12 2.54
C ALA A 150 2.90 8.30 1.51
N ALA A 151 3.22 8.00 0.27
CA ALA A 151 2.27 7.65 -0.78
C ALA A 151 2.47 6.19 -1.14
N ILE A 152 1.44 5.37 -1.01
CA ILE A 152 1.50 3.93 -1.15
C ILE A 152 0.54 3.50 -2.25
N CYS A 153 1.02 2.69 -3.18
CA CYS A 153 0.19 1.91 -4.09
C CYS A 153 0.45 0.43 -3.83
N GLY A 154 -0.57 -0.40 -3.96
CA GLY A 154 -0.40 -1.83 -3.73
C GLY A 154 -1.50 -2.67 -4.34
N CYS A 155 -1.22 -3.97 -4.45
CA CYS A 155 -2.16 -4.94 -4.96
C CYS A 155 -2.00 -6.27 -4.22
N HIS A 156 -3.14 -6.87 -3.87
CA HIS A 156 -3.19 -8.21 -3.33
C HIS A 156 -4.59 -8.80 -3.50
N ASP A 157 -4.65 -10.07 -3.98
CA ASP A 157 -5.89 -10.78 -4.27
C ASP A 157 -6.81 -9.95 -5.19
N GLN A 158 -7.98 -9.60 -4.72
CA GLN A 158 -8.98 -8.83 -5.48
C GLN A 158 -8.87 -7.31 -5.33
N TRP A 159 -7.87 -6.81 -4.60
CA TRP A 159 -7.76 -5.41 -4.26
C TRP A 159 -6.53 -4.74 -4.83
N ALA A 160 -6.73 -3.56 -5.44
CA ALA A 160 -5.68 -2.56 -5.61
C ALA A 160 -6.00 -1.33 -4.76
N ILE A 161 -4.97 -0.72 -4.18
CA ILE A 161 -5.12 0.49 -3.37
C ILE A 161 -4.12 1.56 -3.77
N ALA A 162 -4.50 2.81 -3.53
CA ALA A 162 -3.59 3.94 -3.48
C ALA A 162 -3.96 4.78 -2.24
N GLY A 163 -3.03 4.96 -1.32
CA GLY A 163 -3.29 5.58 -0.03
C GLY A 163 -2.21 6.53 0.43
N MET A 164 -2.59 7.47 1.28
CA MET A 164 -1.70 8.48 1.84
C MET A 164 -1.32 8.18 3.28
N ASP A 165 -0.22 8.83 3.69
CA ASP A 165 0.13 8.95 5.11
C ASP A 165 -0.93 9.73 5.90
N ARG A 166 -0.87 9.57 7.21
CA ARG A 166 -1.82 10.13 8.16
C ARG A 166 -1.99 11.66 8.04
N ASN A 167 -0.92 12.36 7.71
CA ASN A 167 -0.85 13.82 7.67
C ASN A 167 -0.94 14.38 6.25
N GLY A 168 -0.87 13.53 5.22
CA GLY A 168 -0.90 13.94 3.83
C GLY A 168 0.36 14.69 3.38
N LEU A 169 1.52 14.26 3.86
CA LEU A 169 2.80 14.93 3.61
C LEU A 169 3.33 14.66 2.20
N ARG A 170 3.00 13.51 1.63
CA ARG A 170 3.34 13.21 0.22
C ARG A 170 2.15 13.55 -0.68
N PRO A 171 2.40 13.99 -1.92
CA PRO A 171 1.31 14.12 -2.89
C PRO A 171 0.83 12.74 -3.35
N LEU A 172 -0.48 12.58 -3.51
CA LEU A 172 -1.09 11.46 -4.19
C LEU A 172 -2.30 11.95 -4.98
N ARG A 173 -2.25 11.78 -6.27
CA ARG A 173 -3.27 12.24 -7.21
C ARG A 173 -3.93 11.07 -7.91
N TYR A 174 -5.11 11.29 -8.44
CA TYR A 174 -5.79 10.34 -9.28
C TYR A 174 -6.40 11.00 -10.51
N THR A 175 -6.53 10.22 -11.56
CA THR A 175 -7.26 10.54 -12.77
C THR A 175 -8.16 9.36 -13.10
N LEU A 176 -9.44 9.63 -13.29
CA LEU A 176 -10.44 8.65 -13.68
C LEU A 176 -10.85 8.89 -15.13
N THR A 177 -10.88 7.84 -15.92
CA THR A 177 -11.46 7.78 -17.26
C THR A 177 -12.56 6.72 -17.30
N ASN A 178 -13.17 6.47 -18.45
CA ASN A 178 -14.11 5.36 -18.61
C ASN A 178 -13.45 3.99 -18.37
N ASP A 179 -12.19 3.85 -18.74
CA ASP A 179 -11.48 2.56 -18.77
C ASP A 179 -10.44 2.42 -17.66
N PHE A 180 -9.92 3.54 -17.12
CA PHE A 180 -8.79 3.53 -16.21
C PHE A 180 -9.01 4.40 -14.97
N LEU A 181 -8.53 3.90 -13.84
CA LEU A 181 -8.21 4.69 -12.67
C LEU A 181 -6.69 4.74 -12.51
N ILE A 182 -6.12 5.91 -12.67
CA ILE A 182 -4.67 6.14 -12.57
C ILE A 182 -4.39 6.89 -11.30
N THR A 183 -3.45 6.38 -10.50
CA THR A 183 -3.05 7.00 -9.24
C THR A 183 -1.54 7.12 -9.15
N GLY A 184 -1.05 8.23 -8.60
CA GLY A 184 0.37 8.43 -8.43
C GLY A 184 0.71 9.76 -7.77
N SER A 185 1.99 10.00 -7.51
CA SER A 185 2.46 11.23 -6.87
C SER A 185 2.20 12.47 -7.73
N GLU A 186 2.11 12.31 -9.06
CA GLU A 186 1.92 13.41 -10.00
C GLU A 186 0.88 13.06 -11.05
N THR A 187 0.28 14.07 -11.68
CA THR A 187 -0.52 13.92 -12.89
C THR A 187 0.40 13.86 -14.11
N GLY A 188 -0.05 13.22 -15.19
CA GLY A 188 0.72 13.13 -16.44
C GLY A 188 1.78 12.02 -16.48
N MET A 189 1.76 11.08 -15.52
CA MET A 189 2.62 9.90 -15.55
C MET A 189 2.20 8.89 -16.63
N VAL A 190 0.97 8.97 -17.08
CA VAL A 190 0.42 8.21 -18.21
C VAL A 190 -0.19 9.22 -19.17
N GLU A 191 0.11 9.10 -20.45
CA GLU A 191 -0.49 9.91 -21.51
C GLU A 191 -1.96 9.51 -21.66
N ILE A 192 -2.87 10.48 -21.51
CA ILE A 192 -4.32 10.31 -21.66
C ILE A 192 -4.86 11.52 -22.37
N ASP A 193 -5.76 11.32 -23.32
CA ASP A 193 -6.50 12.42 -23.92
C ASP A 193 -7.33 13.14 -22.85
N GLU A 194 -7.21 14.46 -22.79
CA GLU A 194 -8.01 15.31 -21.89
C GLU A 194 -9.52 15.10 -22.05
N ALA A 195 -9.96 14.76 -23.27
CA ALA A 195 -11.37 14.49 -23.57
C ALA A 195 -11.91 13.18 -22.91
N GLU A 196 -11.02 12.24 -22.55
CA GLU A 196 -11.39 10.98 -21.89
C GLU A 196 -11.49 11.10 -20.37
N ILE A 197 -11.07 12.22 -19.80
CA ILE A 197 -10.98 12.39 -18.36
C ILE A 197 -12.35 12.75 -17.79
N LEU A 198 -12.86 11.86 -16.93
CA LEU A 198 -14.11 12.08 -16.20
C LEU A 198 -13.87 12.90 -14.92
N GLU A 199 -12.79 12.60 -14.21
CA GLU A 199 -12.50 13.21 -12.92
C GLU A 199 -10.99 13.22 -12.64
N ARG A 200 -10.53 14.29 -12.00
CA ARG A 200 -9.18 14.42 -11.43
C ARG A 200 -9.27 14.91 -10.00
N GLY A 201 -8.40 14.40 -9.15
CA GLY A 201 -8.37 14.85 -7.77
C GLY A 201 -7.12 14.47 -7.00
N ARG A 202 -7.19 14.71 -5.71
CA ARG A 202 -6.15 14.33 -4.75
C ARG A 202 -6.75 13.43 -3.69
N VAL A 203 -5.97 12.43 -3.29
CA VAL A 203 -6.27 11.64 -2.10
C VAL A 203 -5.91 12.49 -0.88
N GLY A 204 -6.80 12.58 0.08
CA GLY A 204 -6.60 13.36 1.30
C GLY A 204 -5.76 12.64 2.36
N PRO A 205 -5.35 13.36 3.42
CA PRO A 205 -4.59 12.81 4.53
C PRO A 205 -5.25 11.56 5.13
N GLY A 206 -4.49 10.48 5.26
CA GLY A 206 -4.96 9.19 5.77
C GLY A 206 -5.92 8.42 4.86
N GLN A 207 -6.46 9.05 3.83
CA GLN A 207 -7.41 8.45 2.90
C GLN A 207 -6.75 7.47 1.94
N MET A 208 -7.57 6.67 1.28
CA MET A 208 -7.17 5.80 0.19
C MET A 208 -8.28 5.67 -0.86
N ILE A 209 -7.87 5.32 -2.05
CA ILE A 209 -8.72 4.78 -3.10
C ILE A 209 -8.49 3.28 -3.11
N ALA A 210 -9.56 2.50 -3.19
CA ALA A 210 -9.48 1.05 -3.33
C ALA A 210 -10.36 0.58 -4.49
N VAL A 211 -9.82 -0.33 -5.28
CA VAL A 211 -10.52 -0.99 -6.39
C VAL A 211 -10.67 -2.46 -6.05
N ASN A 212 -11.91 -2.94 -6.16
CA ASN A 212 -12.21 -4.36 -6.03
C ASN A 212 -12.45 -4.96 -7.42
N PHE A 213 -11.55 -5.80 -7.89
CA PHE A 213 -11.62 -6.41 -9.23
C PHE A 213 -12.77 -7.42 -9.40
N LYS A 214 -13.23 -8.04 -8.31
CA LYS A 214 -14.38 -8.96 -8.37
C LYS A 214 -15.72 -8.24 -8.41
N ALA A 215 -15.80 -7.08 -7.76
CA ALA A 215 -17.04 -6.30 -7.74
C ALA A 215 -17.17 -5.36 -8.95
N VAL A 216 -16.13 -5.25 -9.79
CA VAL A 216 -16.06 -4.28 -10.92
C VAL A 216 -16.46 -2.86 -10.44
N SER A 217 -16.07 -2.52 -9.22
CA SER A 217 -16.37 -1.24 -8.61
C SER A 217 -15.10 -0.61 -8.05
N TYR A 218 -14.94 0.67 -8.29
CA TYR A 218 -13.99 1.44 -7.50
C TYR A 218 -14.76 2.22 -6.43
N THR A 219 -14.15 2.40 -5.29
CA THR A 219 -14.72 3.20 -4.22
C THR A 219 -13.72 4.28 -3.86
N HIS A 220 -14.15 5.51 -4.00
CA HIS A 220 -13.51 6.65 -3.35
C HIS A 220 -13.74 6.48 -1.85
N LEU A 221 -12.70 6.08 -1.15
CA LEU A 221 -12.81 5.87 0.27
C LEU A 221 -12.43 7.15 1.02
N THR A 222 -13.40 8.05 1.12
CA THR A 222 -13.64 8.70 2.40
C THR A 222 -14.21 7.60 3.29
N LEU A 223 -13.51 7.19 4.31
CA LEU A 223 -13.71 5.98 5.12
C LEU A 223 -15.12 5.55 5.59
N PRO A 224 -16.21 6.32 5.53
CA PRO A 224 -17.52 5.82 5.90
C PRO A 224 -18.04 4.67 5.04
N THR A 225 -17.50 4.47 3.84
CA THR A 225 -18.10 3.57 2.83
C THR A 225 -17.49 2.18 2.78
N ILE A 226 -16.28 1.95 3.29
CA ILE A 226 -15.61 0.62 3.25
C ILE A 226 -16.22 -0.39 4.21
N LEU A 227 -16.83 0.04 5.30
CA LEU A 227 -17.31 -0.84 6.37
C LEU A 227 -18.73 -1.36 6.16
N LEU A 228 -19.33 -1.09 5.02
CA LEU A 228 -20.72 -1.50 4.73
C LEU A 228 -20.82 -2.62 3.68
N VAL A 229 -19.72 -3.26 3.28
CA VAL A 229 -19.75 -4.41 2.36
C VAL A 229 -19.08 -5.61 2.99
#